data_248fb82108c4e75d87777414138a320e
#
_entry.id   248fb82108c4e75d87777414138a320e
#
_cell.length_a   1.000
_cell.length_b   1.000
_cell.length_c   1.000
_cell.angle_alpha   90.00
_cell.angle_beta   90.00
_cell.angle_gamma   90.00
#
_symmetry.space_group_name_H-M   'P 1'
#
loop_
_entity.id
_entity.type
_entity.pdbx_description
1 polymer ?
#
loop_
_entity_poly.entity_id
_entity_poly.type
_entity_poly.pdbx_seq_one_letter_code
_entity_poly.pdbx_strand_id
1 'polypeptide(L)'
;MYAWASALLLTLAMGTHAHAQKIPLVYSVENTGIHTPVPPLPGIDELPTVKALPDPFRWSDGSGRSTRFKDWSRRRAEIGREIAHYEVGEKPPVSRKDISADIISDTLVVLVTVGGETLRLTAGITYPEGKPGPFPAIIGIGRGSGSLPAEIFASRDIAQIAFNFTQVMSHTQKRGSEPINRLYPDRTDIGAYAAWPWGVSRIIDGLEIVGKKRSRIDTRRLAISGCSFAGKMALFAGAFDERIALTIAQEPGGGGAAAWRVSETLGNVETLGRTSHAWFKESMFQYKEENVSKLPFDHHELCAMIAPRALLVLGNPDYEWLADESGYVSCQAARKVWETFGIADRMGFSIIGGHGHCQLPPEQYPEVEAFVDKFLLGKKEAQTNVTIAPLYEKVDYERWLWR
;
A
#
# COMPACT_ATOMS: atom_id res chain seq x y z
N MET A 1 -71.87 -38.86 10.58
CA MET A 1 -70.45 -39.18 10.44
C MET A 1 -69.84 -38.15 9.50
N TYR A 2 -69.16 -37.15 10.06
CA TYR A 2 -68.46 -36.11 9.29
C TYR A 2 -66.98 -36.35 9.45
N ALA A 3 -66.28 -36.63 8.32
CA ALA A 3 -64.81 -36.76 8.26
C ALA A 3 -64.18 -35.40 8.00
N TRP A 4 -63.29 -34.94 8.89
CA TRP A 4 -62.49 -33.76 8.72
C TRP A 4 -61.18 -34.15 8.02
N ALA A 5 -60.90 -33.59 6.84
CA ALA A 5 -59.63 -33.69 6.16
C ALA A 5 -58.73 -32.52 6.56
N SER A 6 -57.68 -32.78 7.29
CA SER A 6 -56.64 -31.81 7.61
C SER A 6 -55.64 -31.68 6.46
N ALA A 7 -55.62 -30.55 5.79
CA ALA A 7 -54.61 -30.22 4.77
C ALA A 7 -53.36 -29.68 5.47
N LEU A 8 -52.25 -30.41 5.34
CA LEU A 8 -50.93 -30.00 5.80
C LEU A 8 -50.28 -29.09 4.73
N LEU A 9 -50.20 -27.78 4.99
CA LEU A 9 -49.42 -26.86 4.14
C LEU A 9 -47.92 -27.02 4.47
N LEU A 10 -47.15 -27.63 3.57
CA LEU A 10 -45.69 -27.58 3.59
C LEU A 10 -45.25 -26.24 3.01
N THR A 11 -44.80 -25.30 3.86
CA THR A 11 -44.09 -24.11 3.44
C THR A 11 -42.62 -24.48 3.11
N LEU A 12 -42.30 -24.58 1.81
CA LEU A 12 -40.89 -24.61 1.35
C LEU A 12 -40.26 -23.25 1.64
N ALA A 13 -39.43 -23.17 2.65
CA ALA A 13 -38.51 -22.07 2.84
C ALA A 13 -37.40 -22.18 1.76
N MET A 14 -37.55 -21.42 0.66
CA MET A 14 -36.46 -21.22 -0.28
C MET A 14 -35.41 -20.37 0.42
N GLY A 15 -34.39 -21.02 0.98
CA GLY A 15 -33.17 -20.35 1.45
C GLY A 15 -32.45 -19.74 0.24
N THR A 16 -32.54 -18.43 0.08
CA THR A 16 -31.68 -17.70 -0.83
C THR A 16 -30.25 -17.80 -0.29
N HIS A 17 -29.47 -18.76 -0.80
CA HIS A 17 -28.03 -18.73 -0.62
C HIS A 17 -27.51 -17.47 -1.31
N ALA A 18 -27.37 -16.37 -0.56
CA ALA A 18 -26.58 -15.24 -0.99
C ALA A 18 -25.17 -15.78 -1.27
N HIS A 19 -24.80 -15.92 -2.53
CA HIS A 19 -23.42 -16.21 -2.90
C HIS A 19 -22.58 -15.09 -2.32
N ALA A 20 -21.77 -15.39 -1.28
CA ALA A 20 -20.82 -14.46 -0.72
C ALA A 20 -19.95 -13.96 -1.87
N GLN A 21 -19.96 -12.64 -2.11
CA GLN A 21 -19.19 -12.03 -3.17
C GLN A 21 -17.71 -12.40 -2.97
N LYS A 22 -17.11 -13.08 -3.94
CA LYS A 22 -15.69 -13.46 -3.85
C LYS A 22 -14.84 -12.20 -3.95
N ILE A 23 -14.24 -11.81 -2.82
CA ILE A 23 -13.37 -10.63 -2.75
C ILE A 23 -12.02 -10.98 -3.42
N PRO A 24 -11.60 -10.23 -4.46
CA PRO A 24 -10.35 -10.50 -5.16
C PRO A 24 -9.15 -10.25 -4.26
N LEU A 25 -8.01 -10.89 -4.57
CA LEU A 25 -6.72 -10.58 -3.94
C LEU A 25 -5.97 -9.47 -4.71
N VAL A 26 -6.19 -9.34 -6.00
CA VAL A 26 -5.44 -8.42 -6.87
C VAL A 26 -6.33 -8.00 -8.04
N TYR A 27 -6.04 -6.84 -8.58
CA TYR A 27 -6.72 -6.31 -9.76
C TYR A 27 -5.78 -6.30 -10.98
N SER A 28 -6.36 -6.17 -12.19
CA SER A 28 -5.62 -6.08 -13.44
C SER A 28 -5.37 -4.64 -13.89
N VAL A 29 -5.74 -3.68 -13.08
CA VAL A 29 -5.62 -2.23 -13.35
C VAL A 29 -4.94 -1.54 -12.18
N GLU A 30 -4.25 -0.45 -12.47
CA GLU A 30 -3.56 0.36 -11.47
C GLU A 30 -4.51 0.98 -10.45
N ASN A 31 -5.72 1.40 -10.90
CA ASN A 31 -6.72 2.03 -10.04
C ASN A 31 -8.13 1.68 -10.49
N THR A 32 -8.88 0.92 -9.69
CA THR A 32 -10.28 0.56 -9.97
C THR A 32 -11.24 1.74 -9.80
N GLY A 33 -10.85 2.77 -9.04
CA GLY A 33 -11.66 3.96 -8.77
C GLY A 33 -11.36 5.16 -9.67
N ILE A 34 -10.66 4.96 -10.80
CA ILE A 34 -10.21 6.08 -11.66
C ILE A 34 -11.36 7.00 -12.15
N HIS A 35 -12.55 6.44 -12.34
CA HIS A 35 -13.74 7.18 -12.78
C HIS A 35 -14.59 7.73 -11.63
N THR A 36 -14.17 7.53 -10.37
CA THR A 36 -14.86 8.12 -9.22
C THR A 36 -14.74 9.65 -9.28
N PRO A 37 -15.82 10.40 -8.99
CA PRO A 37 -15.75 11.85 -8.92
C PRO A 37 -14.68 12.34 -7.94
N VAL A 38 -14.06 13.47 -8.24
CA VAL A 38 -13.10 14.09 -7.32
C VAL A 38 -13.87 14.56 -6.08
N PRO A 39 -13.43 14.18 -4.86
CA PRO A 39 -14.07 14.66 -3.63
C PRO A 39 -13.83 16.16 -3.44
N PRO A 40 -14.59 16.82 -2.55
CA PRO A 40 -14.24 18.16 -2.09
C PRO A 40 -12.83 18.18 -1.49
N LEU A 41 -12.02 19.16 -1.86
CA LEU A 41 -10.65 19.34 -1.40
C LEU A 41 -10.47 20.79 -0.88
N PRO A 42 -11.15 21.15 0.24
CA PRO A 42 -11.15 22.51 0.77
C PRO A 42 -9.77 22.90 1.31
N GLY A 43 -9.52 24.20 1.41
CA GLY A 43 -8.32 24.73 2.04
C GLY A 43 -8.29 24.50 3.57
N ILE A 44 -7.12 24.67 4.18
CA ILE A 44 -6.91 24.40 5.62
C ILE A 44 -7.90 25.17 6.53
N ASP A 45 -8.32 26.37 6.14
CA ASP A 45 -9.23 27.20 6.94
C ASP A 45 -10.66 26.68 6.92
N GLU A 46 -11.04 25.92 5.90
CA GLU A 46 -12.36 25.32 5.73
C GLU A 46 -12.47 23.90 6.30
N LEU A 47 -11.32 23.27 6.60
CA LEU A 47 -11.28 21.92 7.15
C LEU A 47 -11.63 21.90 8.64
N PRO A 48 -12.49 20.97 9.08
CA PRO A 48 -12.84 20.83 10.49
C PRO A 48 -11.66 20.26 11.29
N THR A 49 -11.57 20.62 12.57
CA THR A 49 -10.62 20.00 13.51
C THR A 49 -11.21 18.69 14.04
N VAL A 50 -10.58 17.56 13.71
CA VAL A 50 -10.99 16.21 14.13
C VAL A 50 -9.80 15.52 14.79
N LYS A 51 -9.87 15.30 16.11
CA LYS A 51 -8.77 14.70 16.89
C LYS A 51 -8.68 13.18 16.71
N ALA A 52 -9.81 12.51 16.54
CA ALA A 52 -9.85 11.07 16.24
C ALA A 52 -9.31 10.79 14.83
N LEU A 53 -8.90 9.54 14.61
CA LEU A 53 -8.60 9.07 13.25
C LEU A 53 -9.87 9.14 12.40
N PRO A 54 -9.79 9.61 11.13
CA PRO A 54 -10.93 9.63 10.22
C PRO A 54 -11.54 8.24 9.99
N ASP A 55 -12.86 8.20 9.73
CA ASP A 55 -13.56 6.94 9.42
C ASP A 55 -13.29 6.52 7.97
N PRO A 56 -12.59 5.40 7.72
CA PRO A 56 -12.26 4.95 6.36
C PRO A 56 -13.47 4.53 5.53
N PHE A 57 -14.67 4.53 6.11
CA PHE A 57 -15.91 4.19 5.43
C PHE A 57 -16.83 5.39 5.16
N ARG A 58 -16.46 6.58 5.62
CA ARG A 58 -17.23 7.80 5.41
C ARG A 58 -16.84 8.47 4.09
N TRP A 59 -17.86 8.86 3.29
CA TRP A 59 -17.61 9.58 2.04
C TRP A 59 -17.02 10.96 2.31
N SER A 60 -16.06 11.36 1.49
CA SER A 60 -15.37 12.66 1.61
C SER A 60 -16.29 13.86 1.41
N ASP A 61 -17.40 13.68 0.67
CA ASP A 61 -18.42 14.71 0.46
C ASP A 61 -19.41 14.86 1.64
N GLY A 62 -19.26 14.06 2.70
CA GLY A 62 -20.14 14.04 3.85
C GLY A 62 -21.51 13.41 3.61
N SER A 63 -21.78 12.85 2.43
CA SER A 63 -23.10 12.29 2.05
C SER A 63 -23.45 10.98 2.78
N GLY A 64 -22.55 10.45 3.61
CA GLY A 64 -22.82 9.25 4.39
C GLY A 64 -21.63 8.32 4.54
N ARG A 65 -21.94 7.03 4.74
CA ARG A 65 -20.97 5.98 5.09
C ARG A 65 -21.40 4.66 4.45
N SER A 66 -20.43 3.85 3.99
CA SER A 66 -20.71 2.49 3.53
C SER A 66 -19.62 1.51 3.90
N THR A 67 -20.00 0.40 4.52
CA THR A 67 -19.13 -0.75 4.85
C THR A 67 -19.22 -1.88 3.84
N ARG A 68 -19.95 -1.68 2.73
CA ARG A 68 -20.10 -2.72 1.70
C ARG A 68 -18.87 -2.76 0.81
N PHE A 69 -18.33 -3.94 0.60
CA PHE A 69 -17.15 -4.12 -0.26
C PHE A 69 -17.32 -3.53 -1.67
N LYS A 70 -18.50 -3.61 -2.26
CA LYS A 70 -18.78 -3.06 -3.60
C LYS A 70 -18.58 -1.53 -3.70
N ASP A 71 -18.66 -0.82 -2.60
CA ASP A 71 -18.52 0.64 -2.53
C ASP A 71 -17.06 1.04 -2.18
N TRP A 72 -16.20 0.07 -1.85
CA TRP A 72 -14.84 0.32 -1.39
C TRP A 72 -13.94 0.97 -2.45
N SER A 73 -14.09 0.62 -3.72
CA SER A 73 -13.30 1.23 -4.80
C SER A 73 -13.52 2.75 -4.90
N ARG A 74 -14.75 3.22 -4.63
CA ARG A 74 -15.05 4.66 -4.53
C ARG A 74 -14.30 5.29 -3.35
N ARG A 75 -14.50 4.76 -2.13
CA ARG A 75 -13.89 5.36 -0.93
C ARG A 75 -12.37 5.34 -0.98
N ARG A 76 -11.80 4.22 -1.43
CA ARG A 76 -10.36 4.09 -1.66
C ARG A 76 -9.82 5.18 -2.61
N ALA A 77 -10.55 5.46 -3.69
CA ALA A 77 -10.17 6.50 -4.64
C ALA A 77 -10.30 7.91 -4.04
N GLU A 78 -11.31 8.17 -3.21
CA GLU A 78 -11.45 9.43 -2.47
C GLU A 78 -10.26 9.65 -1.53
N ILE A 79 -9.91 8.65 -0.69
CA ILE A 79 -8.75 8.69 0.21
C ILE A 79 -7.47 8.96 -0.59
N GLY A 80 -7.26 8.25 -1.71
CA GLY A 80 -6.08 8.43 -2.54
C GLY A 80 -5.96 9.85 -3.11
N ARG A 81 -7.08 10.50 -3.44
CA ARG A 81 -7.08 11.90 -3.90
C ARG A 81 -6.84 12.89 -2.79
N GLU A 82 -7.36 12.64 -1.59
CA GLU A 82 -7.05 13.44 -0.40
C GLU A 82 -5.56 13.36 -0.07
N ILE A 83 -4.96 12.17 0.00
CA ILE A 83 -3.52 12.00 0.22
C ILE A 83 -2.71 12.68 -0.89
N ALA A 84 -3.09 12.49 -2.16
CA ALA A 84 -2.40 13.16 -3.27
C ALA A 84 -2.49 14.69 -3.17
N HIS A 85 -3.65 15.23 -2.82
CA HIS A 85 -3.85 16.67 -2.74
C HIS A 85 -3.09 17.29 -1.57
N TYR A 86 -3.25 16.73 -0.37
CA TYR A 86 -2.76 17.37 0.86
C TYR A 86 -1.34 16.97 1.24
N GLU A 87 -0.85 15.81 0.78
CA GLU A 87 0.38 15.23 1.32
C GLU A 87 1.49 15.03 0.29
N VAL A 88 1.26 14.26 -0.80
CA VAL A 88 2.37 13.80 -1.65
C VAL A 88 2.39 14.41 -3.06
N GLY A 89 1.31 15.01 -3.50
CA GLY A 89 1.12 15.42 -4.89
C GLY A 89 0.48 14.32 -5.74
N GLU A 90 -0.07 14.74 -6.87
CA GLU A 90 -0.73 13.81 -7.79
C GLU A 90 0.30 12.99 -8.56
N LYS A 91 0.10 11.68 -8.57
CA LYS A 91 0.83 10.75 -9.42
C LYS A 91 0.50 11.04 -10.90
N PRO A 92 1.47 11.46 -11.73
CA PRO A 92 1.17 11.89 -13.09
C PRO A 92 0.57 10.74 -13.94
N PRO A 93 -0.49 11.01 -14.73
CA PRO A 93 -1.07 9.99 -15.60
C PRO A 93 -0.14 9.65 -16.76
N VAL A 94 -0.14 8.39 -17.19
CA VAL A 94 0.56 7.93 -18.38
C VAL A 94 -0.38 7.08 -19.22
N SER A 95 -0.46 7.35 -20.50
CA SER A 95 -1.20 6.50 -21.43
C SER A 95 -0.37 5.25 -21.79
N ARG A 96 -1.00 4.10 -21.83
CA ARG A 96 -0.34 2.84 -22.19
C ARG A 96 0.40 2.91 -23.55
N LYS A 97 -0.10 3.68 -24.52
CA LYS A 97 0.53 3.90 -25.84
C LYS A 97 1.86 4.66 -25.76
N ASP A 98 2.08 5.39 -24.66
CA ASP A 98 3.28 6.20 -24.43
C ASP A 98 4.38 5.41 -23.71
N ILE A 99 4.16 4.11 -23.51
CA ILE A 99 5.10 3.20 -22.85
C ILE A 99 5.51 2.09 -23.82
N SER A 100 6.82 1.87 -23.92
CA SER A 100 7.38 0.68 -24.56
C SER A 100 8.33 -0.03 -23.60
N ALA A 101 8.46 -1.36 -23.75
CA ALA A 101 9.33 -2.14 -22.87
C ALA A 101 9.92 -3.36 -23.57
N ASP A 102 11.08 -3.79 -23.09
CA ASP A 102 11.75 -5.00 -23.51
C ASP A 102 12.58 -5.62 -22.37
N ILE A 103 12.96 -6.89 -22.52
CA ILE A 103 13.94 -7.58 -21.65
C ILE A 103 15.25 -7.72 -22.41
N ILE A 104 16.31 -7.18 -21.85
CA ILE A 104 17.67 -7.24 -22.40
C ILE A 104 18.59 -7.80 -21.29
N SER A 105 19.14 -9.00 -21.49
CA SER A 105 20.04 -9.65 -20.51
C SER A 105 19.51 -9.59 -19.06
N ASP A 106 18.33 -10.16 -18.84
CA ASP A 106 17.66 -10.20 -17.53
C ASP A 106 17.38 -8.81 -16.90
N THR A 107 17.40 -7.76 -17.72
CA THR A 107 17.04 -6.41 -17.32
C THR A 107 15.79 -5.98 -18.08
N LEU A 108 14.74 -5.63 -17.33
CA LEU A 108 13.58 -4.93 -17.88
C LEU A 108 13.98 -3.50 -18.19
N VAL A 109 13.75 -3.09 -19.43
CA VAL A 109 13.92 -1.72 -19.91
C VAL A 109 12.56 -1.17 -20.25
N VAL A 110 12.18 -0.05 -19.65
CA VAL A 110 10.91 0.64 -19.89
C VAL A 110 11.21 2.06 -20.37
N LEU A 111 10.62 2.44 -21.50
CA LEU A 111 10.69 3.79 -22.03
C LEU A 111 9.32 4.43 -21.91
N VAL A 112 9.26 5.59 -21.24
CA VAL A 112 8.04 6.39 -21.09
C VAL A 112 8.24 7.68 -21.85
N THR A 113 7.39 7.97 -22.85
CA THR A 113 7.49 9.16 -23.69
C THR A 113 6.28 10.05 -23.51
N VAL A 114 6.48 11.27 -23.00
CA VAL A 114 5.43 12.27 -22.78
C VAL A 114 5.91 13.61 -23.32
N GLY A 115 5.09 14.30 -24.11
CA GLY A 115 5.43 15.62 -24.63
C GLY A 115 6.67 15.66 -25.54
N GLY A 116 7.06 14.52 -26.14
CA GLY A 116 8.28 14.39 -26.95
C GLY A 116 9.54 14.03 -26.16
N GLU A 117 9.49 14.08 -24.83
CA GLU A 117 10.60 13.69 -23.95
C GLU A 117 10.46 12.22 -23.53
N THR A 118 11.59 11.54 -23.36
CA THR A 118 11.61 10.12 -22.97
C THR A 118 12.41 9.91 -21.69
N LEU A 119 11.79 9.24 -20.74
CA LEU A 119 12.46 8.72 -19.52
C LEU A 119 12.67 7.21 -19.68
N ARG A 120 13.91 6.77 -19.49
CA ARG A 120 14.28 5.36 -19.49
C ARG A 120 14.41 4.85 -18.07
N LEU A 121 13.63 3.81 -17.75
CA LEU A 121 13.73 3.08 -16.49
C LEU A 121 14.30 1.68 -16.74
N THR A 122 15.07 1.17 -15.79
CA THR A 122 15.61 -0.19 -15.83
C THR A 122 15.40 -0.88 -14.50
N ALA A 123 15.13 -2.19 -14.54
CA ALA A 123 15.06 -3.04 -13.36
C ALA A 123 15.72 -4.40 -13.67
N GLY A 124 16.76 -4.74 -12.94
CA GLY A 124 17.39 -6.05 -13.01
C GLY A 124 16.48 -7.12 -12.42
N ILE A 125 16.39 -8.27 -13.07
CA ILE A 125 15.55 -9.39 -12.65
C ILE A 125 16.46 -10.58 -12.34
N THR A 126 16.41 -11.07 -11.10
CA THR A 126 17.02 -12.35 -10.71
C THR A 126 15.96 -13.44 -10.81
N TYR A 127 16.13 -14.34 -11.74
CA TYR A 127 15.20 -15.45 -11.95
C TYR A 127 15.60 -16.69 -11.15
N PRO A 128 14.63 -17.52 -10.74
CA PRO A 128 14.90 -18.86 -10.24
C PRO A 128 15.65 -19.71 -11.29
N GLU A 129 16.70 -20.39 -10.85
CA GLU A 129 17.55 -21.20 -11.73
C GLU A 129 16.84 -22.45 -12.25
N GLY A 130 17.16 -22.85 -13.48
CA GLY A 130 16.76 -24.12 -14.07
C GLY A 130 15.26 -24.29 -14.35
N LYS A 131 14.45 -23.23 -14.22
CA LYS A 131 12.97 -23.28 -14.40
C LYS A 131 12.49 -22.30 -15.45
N PRO A 132 11.42 -22.66 -16.21
CA PRO A 132 10.96 -21.81 -17.32
C PRO A 132 10.09 -20.62 -16.88
N GLY A 133 9.47 -20.64 -15.68
CA GLY A 133 8.44 -19.67 -15.27
C GLY A 133 7.07 -19.97 -15.88
N PRO A 134 6.06 -19.04 -15.84
CA PRO A 134 6.17 -17.72 -15.23
C PRO A 134 6.19 -17.75 -13.71
N PHE A 135 7.02 -16.92 -13.11
CA PHE A 135 7.23 -16.85 -11.67
C PHE A 135 6.38 -15.77 -11.02
N PRO A 136 5.95 -15.95 -9.76
CA PRO A 136 5.66 -14.81 -8.89
C PRO A 136 6.90 -13.95 -8.75
N ALA A 137 6.76 -12.68 -8.42
CA ALA A 137 7.92 -11.82 -8.24
C ALA A 137 7.74 -10.85 -7.07
N ILE A 138 8.87 -10.47 -6.47
CA ILE A 138 8.94 -9.34 -5.56
C ILE A 138 9.68 -8.19 -6.24
N ILE A 139 9.14 -7.00 -6.13
CA ILE A 139 9.80 -5.74 -6.49
C ILE A 139 10.44 -5.21 -5.21
N GLY A 140 11.75 -5.32 -5.11
CA GLY A 140 12.50 -4.77 -3.99
C GLY A 140 13.02 -3.38 -4.30
N ILE A 141 12.87 -2.47 -3.36
CA ILE A 141 13.36 -1.09 -3.51
C ILE A 141 14.86 -1.06 -3.20
N GLY A 142 15.65 -0.67 -4.18
CA GLY A 142 17.12 -0.65 -4.11
C GLY A 142 17.79 -1.99 -4.44
N ARG A 143 17.30 -3.11 -3.89
CA ARG A 143 17.76 -4.48 -4.18
C ARG A 143 16.58 -5.36 -4.57
N GLY A 144 16.81 -6.55 -5.12
CA GLY A 144 15.78 -7.43 -5.64
C GLY A 144 14.68 -7.82 -4.64
N SER A 145 15.03 -7.98 -3.36
CA SER A 145 14.09 -8.28 -2.25
C SER A 145 13.92 -7.10 -1.27
N GLY A 146 14.38 -5.90 -1.63
CA GLY A 146 14.46 -4.79 -0.69
C GLY A 146 15.45 -5.11 0.44
N SER A 147 15.03 -4.94 1.70
CA SER A 147 15.82 -5.27 2.89
C SER A 147 15.61 -6.70 3.39
N LEU A 148 14.61 -7.39 2.86
CA LEU A 148 14.29 -8.76 3.27
C LEU A 148 15.37 -9.75 2.77
N PRO A 149 15.63 -10.84 3.52
CA PRO A 149 16.56 -11.89 3.11
C PRO A 149 16.18 -12.49 1.76
N ALA A 150 17.09 -12.46 0.80
CA ALA A 150 16.86 -12.91 -0.58
C ALA A 150 16.49 -14.39 -0.68
N GLU A 151 17.00 -15.21 0.27
CA GLU A 151 16.75 -16.65 0.35
C GLU A 151 15.29 -16.99 0.63
N ILE A 152 14.51 -16.12 1.29
CA ILE A 152 13.07 -16.33 1.50
C ILE A 152 12.37 -16.49 0.14
N PHE A 153 12.78 -15.70 -0.85
CA PHE A 153 12.19 -15.68 -2.18
C PHE A 153 12.84 -16.73 -3.10
N ALA A 154 14.16 -16.84 -3.06
CA ALA A 154 14.92 -17.79 -3.89
C ALA A 154 14.51 -19.24 -3.60
N SER A 155 14.35 -19.63 -2.34
CA SER A 155 13.91 -20.97 -1.94
C SER A 155 12.47 -21.33 -2.34
N ARG A 156 11.70 -20.34 -2.78
CA ARG A 156 10.29 -20.45 -3.17
C ARG A 156 10.04 -20.22 -4.65
N ASP A 157 11.09 -20.19 -5.47
CA ASP A 157 11.00 -19.92 -6.91
C ASP A 157 10.29 -18.58 -7.24
N ILE A 158 10.57 -17.55 -6.46
CA ILE A 158 10.06 -16.20 -6.65
C ILE A 158 11.16 -15.36 -7.28
N ALA A 159 10.88 -14.74 -8.42
CA ALA A 159 11.80 -13.82 -9.08
C ALA A 159 11.94 -12.53 -8.26
N GLN A 160 13.12 -11.92 -8.30
CA GLN A 160 13.43 -10.70 -7.56
C GLN A 160 13.75 -9.58 -8.54
N ILE A 161 13.06 -8.45 -8.44
CA ILE A 161 13.15 -7.31 -9.36
C ILE A 161 13.69 -6.12 -8.58
N ALA A 162 14.88 -5.63 -8.93
CA ALA A 162 15.49 -4.50 -8.25
C ALA A 162 15.01 -3.17 -8.86
N PHE A 163 14.26 -2.38 -8.10
CA PHE A 163 13.82 -1.05 -8.50
C PHE A 163 14.76 0.03 -7.97
N ASN A 164 15.44 0.73 -8.89
CA ASN A 164 16.23 1.90 -8.56
C ASN A 164 15.37 3.16 -8.65
N PHE A 165 14.94 3.68 -7.53
CA PHE A 165 14.07 4.86 -7.43
C PHE A 165 14.74 6.17 -7.91
N THR A 166 16.08 6.26 -7.89
CA THR A 166 16.80 7.47 -8.32
C THR A 166 16.67 7.76 -9.81
N GLN A 167 16.25 6.76 -10.60
CA GLN A 167 15.91 6.96 -12.03
C GLN A 167 14.66 7.82 -12.21
N VAL A 168 13.87 8.01 -11.18
CA VAL A 168 12.65 8.81 -11.17
C VAL A 168 12.87 10.11 -10.41
N MET A 169 13.35 10.01 -9.17
CA MET A 169 13.58 11.14 -8.28
C MET A 169 14.64 10.75 -7.24
N SER A 170 15.56 11.66 -6.94
CA SER A 170 16.57 11.47 -5.92
C SER A 170 15.96 11.47 -4.51
N HIS A 171 16.66 10.85 -3.55
CA HIS A 171 16.24 10.80 -2.14
C HIS A 171 16.07 12.21 -1.53
N THR A 172 16.95 13.12 -1.89
CA THR A 172 16.91 14.54 -1.51
C THR A 172 16.63 15.38 -2.74
N GLN A 173 15.39 15.30 -3.26
CA GLN A 173 15.01 15.92 -4.53
C GLN A 173 15.36 17.42 -4.60
N LYS A 174 15.71 17.85 -5.81
CA LYS A 174 15.73 19.25 -6.21
C LYS A 174 14.50 19.53 -7.06
N ARG A 175 13.49 20.15 -6.46
CA ARG A 175 12.20 20.37 -7.10
C ARG A 175 12.33 21.01 -8.49
N GLY A 176 11.67 20.41 -9.46
CA GLY A 176 11.70 20.83 -10.86
C GLY A 176 12.94 20.39 -11.66
N SER A 177 13.91 19.68 -11.04
CA SER A 177 15.14 19.24 -11.72
C SER A 177 15.36 17.73 -11.69
N GLU A 178 14.38 16.96 -11.23
CA GLU A 178 14.44 15.51 -11.15
C GLU A 178 14.17 14.84 -12.51
N PRO A 179 14.60 13.58 -12.72
CA PRO A 179 14.36 12.88 -13.98
C PRO A 179 12.90 12.88 -14.43
N ILE A 180 11.95 12.72 -13.51
CA ILE A 180 10.51 12.78 -13.81
C ILE A 180 10.06 14.15 -14.34
N ASN A 181 10.73 15.24 -13.98
CA ASN A 181 10.39 16.58 -14.43
C ASN A 181 10.69 16.81 -15.92
N ARG A 182 11.51 15.96 -16.57
CA ARG A 182 11.64 15.98 -18.04
C ARG A 182 10.33 15.67 -18.73
N LEU A 183 9.56 14.71 -18.17
CA LEU A 183 8.25 14.34 -18.72
C LEU A 183 7.15 15.30 -18.26
N TYR A 184 7.28 15.85 -17.06
CA TYR A 184 6.26 16.66 -16.40
C TYR A 184 6.89 17.92 -15.79
N PRO A 185 7.31 18.90 -16.62
CA PRO A 185 8.04 20.08 -16.15
C PRO A 185 7.23 20.96 -15.19
N ASP A 186 5.91 20.94 -15.30
CA ASP A 186 5.00 21.73 -14.45
C ASP A 186 4.70 21.05 -13.09
N ARG A 187 5.14 19.80 -12.89
CA ARG A 187 4.93 19.05 -11.64
C ARG A 187 6.09 19.23 -10.67
N THR A 188 6.38 20.50 -10.30
CA THR A 188 7.48 20.83 -9.39
C THR A 188 7.11 20.67 -7.91
N ASP A 189 5.83 20.51 -7.59
CA ASP A 189 5.28 20.42 -6.25
C ASP A 189 5.17 18.99 -5.72
N ILE A 190 5.33 17.96 -6.57
CA ILE A 190 5.18 16.57 -6.14
C ILE A 190 6.26 16.13 -5.16
N GLY A 191 5.86 15.39 -4.13
CA GLY A 191 6.76 14.68 -3.23
C GLY A 191 7.29 13.39 -3.85
N ALA A 192 8.38 12.89 -3.27
CA ALA A 192 8.98 11.63 -3.73
C ALA A 192 8.00 10.45 -3.60
N TYR A 193 7.11 10.44 -2.60
CA TYR A 193 6.10 9.40 -2.42
C TYR A 193 4.92 9.47 -3.40
N ALA A 194 4.89 10.44 -4.32
CA ALA A 194 4.08 10.37 -5.54
C ALA A 194 4.93 9.90 -6.73
N ALA A 195 6.16 10.39 -6.85
CA ALA A 195 7.05 10.09 -7.97
C ALA A 195 7.59 8.65 -7.97
N TRP A 196 8.06 8.15 -6.82
CA TRP A 196 8.60 6.79 -6.73
C TRP A 196 7.56 5.70 -6.99
N PRO A 197 6.33 5.74 -6.43
CA PRO A 197 5.24 4.83 -6.81
C PRO A 197 4.86 4.92 -8.28
N TRP A 198 4.97 6.11 -8.90
CA TRP A 198 4.81 6.24 -10.35
C TRP A 198 5.83 5.37 -11.09
N GLY A 199 7.11 5.41 -10.68
CA GLY A 199 8.16 4.56 -11.27
C GLY A 199 7.87 3.07 -11.11
N VAL A 200 7.45 2.63 -9.92
CA VAL A 200 7.05 1.24 -9.67
C VAL A 200 5.94 0.81 -10.63
N SER A 201 4.91 1.64 -10.82
CA SER A 201 3.82 1.34 -11.75
C SER A 201 4.31 1.22 -13.19
N ARG A 202 5.31 2.02 -13.59
CA ARG A 202 5.89 1.91 -14.95
C ARG A 202 6.69 0.61 -15.12
N ILE A 203 7.34 0.11 -14.07
CA ILE A 203 7.96 -1.22 -14.10
C ILE A 203 6.89 -2.31 -14.31
N ILE A 204 5.76 -2.23 -13.59
CA ILE A 204 4.64 -3.18 -13.76
C ILE A 204 4.07 -3.10 -15.19
N ASP A 205 3.86 -1.89 -15.72
CA ASP A 205 3.43 -1.70 -17.12
C ASP A 205 4.40 -2.35 -18.11
N GLY A 206 5.70 -2.20 -17.87
CA GLY A 206 6.74 -2.82 -18.70
C GLY A 206 6.65 -4.34 -18.70
N LEU A 207 6.46 -4.97 -17.53
CA LEU A 207 6.28 -6.42 -17.41
C LEU A 207 5.03 -6.89 -18.18
N GLU A 208 3.94 -6.14 -18.10
CA GLU A 208 2.70 -6.46 -18.82
C GLU A 208 2.83 -6.27 -20.34
N ILE A 209 3.58 -5.24 -20.81
CA ILE A 209 3.85 -4.99 -22.22
C ILE A 209 4.70 -6.11 -22.81
N VAL A 210 5.79 -6.47 -22.14
CA VAL A 210 6.66 -7.59 -22.53
C VAL A 210 5.90 -8.92 -22.52
N GLY A 211 4.94 -9.05 -21.57
CA GLY A 211 4.10 -10.22 -21.41
C GLY A 211 4.81 -11.39 -20.71
N LYS A 212 4.02 -12.20 -20.04
CA LYS A 212 4.50 -13.27 -19.15
C LYS A 212 5.39 -14.33 -19.80
N LYS A 213 5.25 -14.56 -21.10
CA LYS A 213 6.07 -15.53 -21.82
C LYS A 213 7.53 -15.06 -21.95
N ARG A 214 7.75 -13.78 -22.25
CA ARG A 214 9.08 -13.20 -22.44
C ARG A 214 9.66 -12.69 -21.12
N SER A 215 8.86 -12.02 -20.28
CA SER A 215 9.29 -11.57 -18.95
C SER A 215 9.48 -12.72 -17.97
N ARG A 216 8.86 -13.88 -18.21
CA ARG A 216 8.81 -15.02 -17.29
C ARG A 216 8.19 -14.68 -15.93
N ILE A 217 7.44 -13.56 -15.83
CA ILE A 217 6.81 -13.06 -14.61
C ILE A 217 5.28 -13.18 -14.71
N ASP A 218 4.64 -13.66 -13.66
CA ASP A 218 3.19 -13.60 -13.49
C ASP A 218 2.81 -12.30 -12.77
N THR A 219 2.42 -11.27 -13.51
CA THR A 219 2.07 -9.95 -12.97
C THR A 219 0.85 -9.93 -12.06
N ARG A 220 0.12 -11.04 -11.93
CA ARG A 220 -0.96 -11.19 -10.93
C ARG A 220 -0.45 -11.65 -9.57
N ARG A 221 0.84 -11.95 -9.44
CA ARG A 221 1.49 -12.44 -8.23
C ARG A 221 2.74 -11.61 -7.93
N LEU A 222 2.52 -10.29 -7.80
CA LEU A 222 3.57 -9.33 -7.48
C LEU A 222 3.52 -8.95 -6.00
N ALA A 223 4.68 -8.92 -5.38
CA ALA A 223 4.88 -8.27 -4.09
C ALA A 223 5.78 -7.05 -4.25
N ILE A 224 5.75 -6.17 -3.24
CA ILE A 224 6.70 -5.07 -3.10
C ILE A 224 7.23 -5.02 -1.67
N SER A 225 8.52 -4.67 -1.49
CA SER A 225 9.12 -4.48 -0.18
C SER A 225 10.25 -3.44 -0.18
N GLY A 226 10.42 -2.83 0.98
CA GLY A 226 11.51 -1.94 1.33
C GLY A 226 11.51 -1.67 2.83
N CYS A 227 12.56 -1.01 3.33
CA CYS A 227 12.70 -0.65 4.74
C CYS A 227 12.92 0.84 4.91
N SER A 228 12.46 1.38 6.06
CA SER A 228 12.61 2.79 6.42
C SER A 228 11.96 3.70 5.37
N PHE A 229 12.66 4.67 4.79
CA PHE A 229 12.12 5.47 3.69
C PHE A 229 11.65 4.60 2.50
N ALA A 230 12.33 3.49 2.23
CA ALA A 230 11.91 2.54 1.20
C ALA A 230 10.72 1.67 1.66
N GLY A 231 10.53 1.49 2.97
CA GLY A 231 9.33 0.89 3.57
C GLY A 231 8.10 1.78 3.37
N LYS A 232 8.24 3.10 3.60
CA LYS A 232 7.22 4.10 3.24
C LYS A 232 6.91 4.02 1.73
N MET A 233 7.96 3.96 0.87
CA MET A 233 7.79 3.85 -0.58
C MET A 233 7.03 2.59 -1.00
N ALA A 234 7.34 1.43 -0.39
CA ALA A 234 6.62 0.19 -0.64
C ALA A 234 5.13 0.32 -0.26
N LEU A 235 4.85 0.97 0.88
CA LEU A 235 3.49 1.22 1.35
C LEU A 235 2.70 2.11 0.37
N PHE A 236 3.28 3.24 -0.03
CA PHE A 236 2.67 4.13 -1.02
C PHE A 236 2.48 3.45 -2.38
N ALA A 237 3.46 2.67 -2.86
CA ALA A 237 3.33 1.94 -4.10
C ALA A 237 2.20 0.88 -4.03
N GLY A 238 2.12 0.13 -2.93
CA GLY A 238 1.03 -0.81 -2.67
C GLY A 238 -0.33 -0.12 -2.59
N ALA A 239 -0.42 1.05 -1.96
CA ALA A 239 -1.64 1.82 -1.84
C ALA A 239 -2.12 2.38 -3.20
N PHE A 240 -1.20 2.86 -4.04
CA PHE A 240 -1.51 3.54 -5.30
C PHE A 240 -1.44 2.66 -6.56
N ASP A 241 -1.17 1.34 -6.43
CA ASP A 241 -1.22 0.40 -7.55
C ASP A 241 -1.90 -0.92 -7.13
N GLU A 242 -3.12 -1.13 -7.59
CA GLU A 242 -3.94 -2.29 -7.21
C GLU A 242 -3.50 -3.60 -7.88
N ARG A 243 -2.48 -3.58 -8.73
CA ARG A 243 -1.87 -4.78 -9.33
C ARG A 243 -0.85 -5.46 -8.40
N ILE A 244 -0.48 -4.82 -7.29
CA ILE A 244 0.43 -5.38 -6.28
C ILE A 244 -0.39 -6.23 -5.30
N ALA A 245 -0.17 -7.55 -5.30
CA ALA A 245 -0.94 -8.50 -4.50
C ALA A 245 -0.52 -8.50 -3.02
N LEU A 246 0.76 -8.25 -2.73
CA LEU A 246 1.33 -8.26 -1.38
C LEU A 246 2.27 -7.06 -1.19
N THR A 247 2.03 -6.29 -0.15
CA THR A 247 2.94 -5.22 0.31
C THR A 247 3.56 -5.62 1.64
N ILE A 248 4.89 -5.61 1.72
CA ILE A 248 5.64 -5.82 2.96
C ILE A 248 6.43 -4.55 3.24
N ALA A 249 5.94 -3.76 4.20
CA ALA A 249 6.56 -2.51 4.61
C ALA A 249 7.35 -2.73 5.90
N GLN A 250 8.69 -2.77 5.78
CA GLN A 250 9.56 -2.93 6.93
C GLN A 250 9.93 -1.57 7.51
N GLU A 251 9.71 -1.40 8.81
CA GLU A 251 10.07 -0.23 9.60
C GLU A 251 9.71 1.11 8.91
N PRO A 252 8.46 1.25 8.40
CA PRO A 252 8.08 2.42 7.62
C PRO A 252 7.91 3.68 8.46
N GLY A 253 7.66 3.55 9.76
CA GLY A 253 7.63 4.65 10.73
C GLY A 253 6.67 5.80 10.41
N GLY A 254 6.98 6.99 10.91
CA GLY A 254 6.27 8.24 10.61
C GLY A 254 6.33 8.58 9.11
N GLY A 255 5.24 9.07 8.54
CA GLY A 255 5.12 9.22 7.08
C GLY A 255 5.03 7.90 6.32
N GLY A 256 4.92 6.79 7.04
CA GLY A 256 4.66 5.46 6.52
C GLY A 256 3.43 4.84 7.17
N ALA A 257 3.58 3.84 8.02
CA ALA A 257 2.44 3.20 8.68
C ALA A 257 1.97 3.97 9.93
N ALA A 258 2.79 4.78 10.58
CA ALA A 258 2.42 5.53 11.77
C ALA A 258 1.46 6.69 11.44
N ALA A 259 0.39 6.82 12.21
CA ALA A 259 -0.60 7.88 12.04
C ALA A 259 -0.05 9.24 12.51
N TRP A 260 -0.16 10.27 11.70
CA TRP A 260 0.34 11.61 12.02
C TRP A 260 -0.25 12.16 13.33
N ARG A 261 -1.58 12.04 13.53
CA ARG A 261 -2.25 12.50 14.76
C ARG A 261 -1.72 11.87 16.01
N VAL A 262 -1.44 10.56 15.97
CA VAL A 262 -0.91 9.82 17.11
C VAL A 262 0.55 10.19 17.35
N SER A 263 1.36 10.27 16.30
CA SER A 263 2.77 10.64 16.39
C SER A 263 2.98 12.02 17.03
N GLU A 264 2.11 13.00 16.73
CA GLU A 264 2.18 14.34 17.37
C GLU A 264 1.98 14.32 18.91
N THR A 265 1.47 13.23 19.48
CA THR A 265 1.31 13.07 20.94
C THR A 265 2.44 12.31 21.60
N LEU A 266 3.38 11.80 20.82
CA LEU A 266 4.54 11.05 21.30
C LEU A 266 5.79 11.96 21.41
N GLY A 267 6.88 11.43 21.95
CA GLY A 267 8.10 12.19 22.24
C GLY A 267 8.97 12.50 21.01
N ASN A 268 10.17 11.89 20.94
CA ASN A 268 11.15 12.14 19.89
C ASN A 268 10.94 11.27 18.65
N VAL A 269 9.73 11.30 18.09
CA VAL A 269 9.35 10.51 16.93
C VAL A 269 9.28 11.38 15.67
N GLU A 270 9.26 10.73 14.49
CA GLU A 270 8.97 11.40 13.23
C GLU A 270 7.50 11.86 13.22
N THR A 271 7.29 13.16 13.15
CA THR A 271 5.98 13.80 13.01
C THR A 271 5.87 14.47 11.66
N LEU A 272 4.67 14.96 11.30
CA LEU A 272 4.46 15.70 10.06
C LEU A 272 5.40 16.91 9.95
N GLY A 273 5.65 17.63 11.04
CA GLY A 273 6.57 18.76 11.06
C GLY A 273 8.05 18.39 11.09
N ARG A 274 8.39 17.14 11.37
CA ARG A 274 9.78 16.66 11.53
C ARG A 274 10.20 15.62 10.49
N THR A 275 9.39 15.40 9.45
CA THR A 275 9.74 14.53 8.32
C THR A 275 10.50 15.29 7.22
N SER A 276 10.97 14.58 6.20
CA SER A 276 11.74 15.19 5.11
C SER A 276 10.85 15.95 4.12
N HIS A 277 11.14 17.23 3.92
CA HIS A 277 10.48 18.06 2.91
C HIS A 277 10.66 17.54 1.47
N ALA A 278 11.72 16.77 1.20
CA ALA A 278 11.95 16.18 -0.11
C ALA A 278 10.94 15.07 -0.46
N TRP A 279 10.35 14.43 0.56
CA TRP A 279 9.49 13.25 0.35
C TRP A 279 8.03 13.60 0.10
N PHE A 280 7.59 14.77 0.57
CA PHE A 280 6.19 15.20 0.56
C PHE A 280 6.02 16.52 -0.20
N LYS A 281 4.79 16.95 -0.43
CA LYS A 281 4.52 18.30 -0.94
C LYS A 281 4.95 19.34 0.09
N GLU A 282 5.49 20.45 -0.37
CA GLU A 282 5.84 21.55 0.53
C GLU A 282 4.61 22.11 1.28
N SER A 283 3.46 22.17 0.61
CA SER A 283 2.21 22.64 1.22
C SER A 283 1.67 21.73 2.32
N MET A 284 2.13 20.46 2.43
CA MET A 284 1.76 19.58 3.52
C MET A 284 2.14 20.14 4.89
N PHE A 285 3.25 20.84 4.97
CA PHE A 285 3.81 21.31 6.25
C PHE A 285 3.00 22.43 6.93
N GLN A 286 1.97 22.99 6.27
CA GLN A 286 0.97 23.82 6.93
C GLN A 286 0.10 23.04 7.94
N TYR A 287 0.05 21.69 7.81
CA TYR A 287 -0.69 20.79 8.69
C TYR A 287 0.12 20.28 9.88
N LYS A 288 1.32 20.80 10.13
CA LYS A 288 2.15 20.39 11.28
C LYS A 288 1.50 20.75 12.62
N GLU A 289 1.97 20.09 13.69
CA GLU A 289 1.54 20.31 15.07
C GLU A 289 0.02 20.14 15.24
N GLU A 290 -0.68 21.06 15.91
CA GLU A 290 -2.13 20.96 16.13
C GLU A 290 -2.96 20.92 14.84
N ASN A 291 -2.45 21.46 13.74
CA ASN A 291 -3.11 21.47 12.46
C ASN A 291 -3.20 20.08 11.83
N VAL A 292 -2.44 19.08 12.31
CA VAL A 292 -2.59 17.69 11.86
C VAL A 292 -4.02 17.18 12.01
N SER A 293 -4.74 17.69 13.02
CA SER A 293 -6.14 17.37 13.26
C SER A 293 -7.13 17.91 12.21
N LYS A 294 -6.66 18.76 11.29
CA LYS A 294 -7.44 19.27 10.16
C LYS A 294 -7.32 18.39 8.90
N LEU A 295 -6.33 17.52 8.79
CA LEU A 295 -6.22 16.61 7.64
C LEU A 295 -7.49 15.74 7.53
N PRO A 296 -8.10 15.59 6.34
CA PRO A 296 -9.29 14.77 6.17
C PRO A 296 -9.01 13.26 6.19
N PHE A 297 -7.74 12.87 6.21
CA PHE A 297 -7.24 11.49 6.26
C PHE A 297 -6.17 11.33 7.34
N ASP A 298 -5.71 10.09 7.56
CA ASP A 298 -4.49 9.77 8.27
C ASP A 298 -3.91 8.44 7.75
N HIS A 299 -2.72 8.04 8.18
CA HIS A 299 -1.96 6.95 7.58
C HIS A 299 -2.55 5.54 7.80
N HIS A 300 -3.47 5.37 8.77
CA HIS A 300 -4.30 4.16 8.82
C HIS A 300 -5.15 4.00 7.55
N GLU A 301 -5.57 5.10 6.91
CA GLU A 301 -6.28 5.07 5.63
C GLU A 301 -5.34 4.83 4.45
N LEU A 302 -4.08 5.32 4.50
CA LEU A 302 -3.05 4.94 3.54
C LEU A 302 -2.84 3.41 3.55
N CYS A 303 -2.70 2.81 4.75
CA CYS A 303 -2.65 1.36 4.91
C CYS A 303 -3.91 0.70 4.37
N ALA A 304 -5.09 1.20 4.74
CA ALA A 304 -6.39 0.67 4.32
C ALA A 304 -6.60 0.69 2.80
N MET A 305 -6.02 1.65 2.06
CA MET A 305 -6.06 1.67 0.59
C MET A 305 -5.50 0.39 -0.06
N ILE A 306 -4.69 -0.39 0.66
CA ILE A 306 -4.19 -1.68 0.15
C ILE A 306 -5.30 -2.74 0.15
N ALA A 307 -6.32 -2.63 1.02
CA ALA A 307 -7.45 -3.56 1.00
C ALA A 307 -8.15 -3.59 -0.38
N PRO A 308 -8.53 -4.76 -0.85
CA PRO A 308 -8.58 -6.08 -0.19
C PRO A 308 -7.31 -6.94 -0.38
N ARG A 309 -6.23 -6.35 -0.87
CA ARG A 309 -4.94 -7.01 -1.12
C ARG A 309 -4.20 -7.25 0.19
N ALA A 310 -3.06 -7.92 0.16
CA ALA A 310 -2.35 -8.26 1.38
C ALA A 310 -1.36 -7.17 1.80
N LEU A 311 -1.31 -6.91 3.12
CA LEU A 311 -0.37 -5.99 3.77
C LEU A 311 0.26 -6.66 4.99
N LEU A 312 1.59 -6.62 5.08
CA LEU A 312 2.35 -6.93 6.28
C LEU A 312 3.21 -5.71 6.64
N VAL A 313 3.05 -5.20 7.86
CA VAL A 313 3.88 -4.13 8.43
C VAL A 313 4.80 -4.72 9.48
N LEU A 314 6.10 -4.49 9.35
CA LEU A 314 7.10 -4.88 10.33
C LEU A 314 7.64 -3.62 11.01
N GLY A 315 7.75 -3.62 12.34
CA GLY A 315 8.24 -2.48 13.13
C GLY A 315 9.38 -2.88 14.04
N ASN A 316 10.08 -1.87 14.57
CA ASN A 316 11.23 -2.02 15.46
C ASN A 316 11.27 -0.92 16.52
N PRO A 317 10.68 -1.15 17.70
CA PRO A 317 10.55 -0.13 18.74
C PRO A 317 11.87 0.28 19.40
N ASP A 318 13.00 -0.37 19.09
CA ASP A 318 14.32 0.05 19.56
C ASP A 318 14.77 1.38 18.93
N TYR A 319 14.08 1.80 17.86
CA TYR A 319 14.34 3.05 17.16
C TYR A 319 13.17 4.03 17.35
N GLU A 320 13.24 4.85 18.40
CA GLU A 320 12.17 5.76 18.81
C GLU A 320 11.58 6.60 17.67
N TRP A 321 12.44 7.08 16.75
CA TRP A 321 11.99 7.92 15.62
C TRP A 321 10.97 7.23 14.69
N LEU A 322 10.90 5.90 14.68
CA LEU A 322 9.93 5.15 13.88
C LEU A 322 8.48 5.33 14.36
N ALA A 323 8.27 5.81 15.58
CA ALA A 323 6.94 6.03 16.15
C ALA A 323 6.08 4.74 16.16
N ASP A 324 6.64 3.60 16.56
CA ASP A 324 5.98 2.30 16.45
C ASP A 324 4.72 2.15 17.33
N GLU A 325 4.59 2.92 18.43
CA GLU A 325 3.30 3.01 19.14
C GLU A 325 2.21 3.59 18.23
N SER A 326 2.53 4.67 17.49
CA SER A 326 1.63 5.23 16.49
C SER A 326 1.39 4.26 15.34
N GLY A 327 2.42 3.53 14.91
CA GLY A 327 2.31 2.45 13.93
C GLY A 327 1.34 1.36 14.37
N TYR A 328 1.42 0.93 15.63
CA TYR A 328 0.50 -0.03 16.22
C TYR A 328 -0.96 0.45 16.18
N VAL A 329 -1.22 1.67 16.64
CA VAL A 329 -2.57 2.27 16.62
C VAL A 329 -3.10 2.36 15.19
N SER A 330 -2.28 2.81 14.27
CA SER A 330 -2.62 2.94 12.85
C SER A 330 -2.91 1.57 12.20
N CYS A 331 -2.10 0.55 12.47
CA CYS A 331 -2.31 -0.80 11.96
C CYS A 331 -3.60 -1.43 12.51
N GLN A 332 -3.90 -1.24 13.81
CA GLN A 332 -5.16 -1.68 14.41
C GLN A 332 -6.37 -1.00 13.74
N ALA A 333 -6.30 0.32 13.53
CA ALA A 333 -7.35 1.08 12.86
C ALA A 333 -7.53 0.64 11.39
N ALA A 334 -6.44 0.50 10.63
CA ALA A 334 -6.47 0.05 9.24
C ALA A 334 -7.06 -1.36 9.09
N ARG A 335 -6.68 -2.29 9.98
CA ARG A 335 -7.15 -3.67 9.99
C ARG A 335 -8.67 -3.79 10.08
N LYS A 336 -9.37 -2.81 10.69
CA LYS A 336 -10.84 -2.76 10.73
C LYS A 336 -11.47 -2.84 9.33
N VAL A 337 -10.79 -2.36 8.30
CA VAL A 337 -11.28 -2.46 6.91
C VAL A 337 -11.29 -3.90 6.43
N TRP A 338 -10.22 -4.65 6.64
CA TRP A 338 -10.17 -6.08 6.29
C TRP A 338 -11.10 -6.93 7.15
N GLU A 339 -11.22 -6.62 8.44
CA GLU A 339 -12.17 -7.26 9.34
C GLU A 339 -13.61 -7.05 8.87
N THR A 340 -13.96 -5.82 8.49
CA THR A 340 -15.30 -5.48 7.97
C THR A 340 -15.65 -6.25 6.70
N PHE A 341 -14.65 -6.56 5.88
CA PHE A 341 -14.85 -7.34 4.65
C PHE A 341 -14.72 -8.87 4.87
N GLY A 342 -14.46 -9.34 6.10
CA GLY A 342 -14.30 -10.76 6.42
C GLY A 342 -13.02 -11.40 5.88
N ILE A 343 -11.97 -10.59 5.69
CA ILE A 343 -10.67 -11.02 5.14
C ILE A 343 -9.49 -10.54 6.03
N ALA A 344 -9.69 -10.53 7.34
CA ALA A 344 -8.71 -10.02 8.30
C ALA A 344 -7.33 -10.68 8.20
N ASP A 345 -7.27 -11.90 7.69
CA ASP A 345 -6.05 -12.67 7.46
C ASP A 345 -5.17 -12.12 6.31
N ARG A 346 -5.62 -11.08 5.60
CA ARG A 346 -4.83 -10.39 4.57
C ARG A 346 -4.07 -9.18 5.10
N MET A 347 -4.29 -8.77 6.35
CA MET A 347 -3.55 -7.67 6.97
C MET A 347 -2.95 -8.11 8.30
N GLY A 348 -1.63 -8.03 8.38
CA GLY A 348 -0.88 -8.32 9.60
C GLY A 348 0.16 -7.24 9.93
N PHE A 349 0.59 -7.26 11.18
CA PHE A 349 1.73 -6.48 11.64
C PHE A 349 2.51 -7.24 12.70
N SER A 350 3.83 -7.03 12.73
CA SER A 350 4.75 -7.56 13.71
C SER A 350 5.73 -6.47 14.11
N ILE A 351 5.60 -5.97 15.34
CA ILE A 351 6.39 -4.85 15.89
C ILE A 351 7.17 -5.38 17.09
N ILE A 352 8.41 -5.77 16.83
CA ILE A 352 9.32 -6.35 17.84
C ILE A 352 10.69 -5.69 17.76
N GLY A 353 11.37 -5.57 18.89
CA GLY A 353 12.73 -5.05 19.00
C GLY A 353 13.79 -6.16 19.09
N GLY A 354 15.00 -5.79 19.49
CA GLY A 354 16.13 -6.70 19.66
C GLY A 354 16.96 -6.90 18.41
N HIS A 355 16.80 -6.03 17.39
CA HIS A 355 17.55 -6.15 16.12
C HIS A 355 17.95 -4.80 15.54
N GLY A 356 18.91 -4.81 14.62
CA GLY A 356 19.36 -3.60 13.92
C GLY A 356 18.28 -3.03 12.98
N HIS A 357 18.35 -1.70 12.74
CA HIS A 357 17.46 -1.03 11.78
C HIS A 357 17.56 -1.66 10.39
N CYS A 358 16.41 -1.99 9.80
CA CYS A 358 16.31 -2.67 8.50
C CYS A 358 16.88 -4.11 8.48
N GLN A 359 17.08 -4.72 9.63
CA GLN A 359 17.41 -6.12 9.74
C GLN A 359 16.14 -6.92 10.04
N LEU A 360 15.84 -7.94 9.25
CA LEU A 360 14.78 -8.88 9.60
C LEU A 360 15.32 -9.87 10.63
N PRO A 361 14.82 -9.90 11.87
CA PRO A 361 15.24 -10.86 12.86
C PRO A 361 14.64 -12.25 12.57
N PRO A 362 15.26 -13.36 13.04
CA PRO A 362 14.74 -14.72 12.84
C PRO A 362 13.30 -14.91 13.31
N GLU A 363 12.88 -14.18 14.33
CA GLU A 363 11.54 -14.23 14.92
C GLU A 363 10.47 -13.76 13.94
N GLN A 364 10.80 -12.86 13.00
CA GLN A 364 9.88 -12.35 11.97
C GLN A 364 9.92 -13.15 10.66
N TYR A 365 10.83 -14.09 10.49
CA TYR A 365 10.90 -14.94 9.28
C TYR A 365 9.60 -15.71 9.04
N PRO A 366 9.02 -16.40 10.05
CA PRO A 366 7.78 -17.16 9.84
C PRO A 366 6.62 -16.31 9.35
N GLU A 367 6.51 -15.05 9.79
CA GLU A 367 5.45 -14.14 9.40
C GLU A 367 5.61 -13.70 7.94
N VAL A 368 6.83 -13.31 7.53
CA VAL A 368 7.13 -12.95 6.14
C VAL A 368 6.91 -14.16 5.22
N GLU A 369 7.40 -15.32 5.60
CA GLU A 369 7.25 -16.57 4.86
C GLU A 369 5.78 -16.97 4.69
N ALA A 370 4.97 -16.86 5.74
CA ALA A 370 3.55 -17.17 5.69
C ALA A 370 2.79 -16.24 4.72
N PHE A 371 3.08 -14.93 4.74
CA PHE A 371 2.47 -13.98 3.80
C PHE A 371 2.90 -14.26 2.36
N VAL A 372 4.17 -14.54 2.11
CA VAL A 372 4.69 -14.92 0.80
C VAL A 372 4.04 -16.22 0.31
N ASP A 373 4.01 -17.24 1.15
CA ASP A 373 3.43 -18.54 0.84
C ASP A 373 1.94 -18.42 0.51
N LYS A 374 1.18 -17.67 1.28
CA LYS A 374 -0.27 -17.53 1.06
C LYS A 374 -0.60 -16.67 -0.14
N PHE A 375 0.00 -15.49 -0.25
CA PHE A 375 -0.46 -14.47 -1.20
C PHE A 375 0.27 -14.48 -2.54
N LEU A 376 1.49 -15.04 -2.61
CA LEU A 376 2.19 -15.23 -3.88
C LEU A 376 2.11 -16.68 -4.38
N LEU A 377 2.13 -17.67 -3.49
CA LEU A 377 2.13 -19.09 -3.88
C LEU A 377 0.77 -19.76 -3.75
N GLY A 378 -0.22 -19.11 -3.09
CA GLY A 378 -1.57 -19.63 -2.95
C GLY A 378 -1.71 -20.77 -1.93
N LYS A 379 -0.76 -20.93 -0.99
CA LYS A 379 -0.81 -21.93 0.09
C LYS A 379 -1.83 -21.49 1.15
N LYS A 380 -3.03 -22.02 1.08
CA LYS A 380 -4.16 -21.60 1.92
C LYS A 380 -3.96 -21.88 3.41
N GLU A 381 -3.17 -22.86 3.76
CA GLU A 381 -2.84 -23.30 5.12
C GLU A 381 -1.89 -22.35 5.85
N ALA A 382 -1.20 -21.45 5.14
CA ALA A 382 -0.28 -20.50 5.75
C ALA A 382 -1.02 -19.54 6.69
N GLN A 383 -0.52 -19.41 7.92
CA GLN A 383 -1.14 -18.62 8.98
C GLN A 383 -0.70 -17.17 8.89
N THR A 384 -1.60 -16.30 8.46
CA THR A 384 -1.34 -14.87 8.24
C THR A 384 -2.16 -13.94 9.14
N ASN A 385 -2.83 -14.49 10.15
CA ASN A 385 -3.49 -13.69 11.17
C ASN A 385 -2.46 -13.21 12.22
N VAL A 386 -1.58 -12.31 11.81
CA VAL A 386 -0.43 -11.82 12.59
C VAL A 386 -0.77 -10.44 13.16
N THR A 387 -0.76 -10.31 14.49
CA THR A 387 -1.00 -9.04 15.20
C THR A 387 -0.07 -8.97 16.43
N ILE A 388 1.24 -8.92 16.18
CA ILE A 388 2.28 -9.02 17.20
C ILE A 388 2.83 -7.63 17.50
N ALA A 389 2.69 -7.18 18.75
CA ALA A 389 3.25 -5.92 19.23
C ALA A 389 3.32 -5.93 20.77
N PRO A 390 4.20 -6.75 21.39
CA PRO A 390 4.18 -7.03 22.82
C PRO A 390 4.36 -5.79 23.69
N LEU A 391 5.09 -4.78 23.24
CA LEU A 391 5.27 -3.54 23.98
C LEU A 391 4.01 -2.66 24.01
N TYR A 392 3.08 -2.86 23.08
CA TYR A 392 1.92 -2.00 22.87
C TYR A 392 0.58 -2.67 23.20
N GLU A 393 0.56 -3.88 23.74
CA GLU A 393 -0.67 -4.63 24.08
C GLU A 393 -1.60 -3.86 25.03
N LYS A 394 -1.04 -2.98 25.88
CA LYS A 394 -1.79 -2.16 26.84
C LYS A 394 -2.18 -0.78 26.31
N VAL A 395 -1.77 -0.43 25.10
CA VAL A 395 -2.13 0.85 24.49
C VAL A 395 -3.61 0.82 24.11
N ASP A 396 -4.36 1.77 24.65
CA ASP A 396 -5.77 1.97 24.28
C ASP A 396 -5.84 2.63 22.90
N TYR A 397 -5.76 1.80 21.84
CA TYR A 397 -5.88 2.27 20.46
C TYR A 397 -7.32 2.67 20.12
N GLU A 398 -8.34 2.13 20.83
CA GLU A 398 -9.76 2.39 20.53
C GLU A 398 -10.14 3.84 20.81
N ARG A 399 -9.44 4.52 21.71
CA ARG A 399 -9.64 5.96 21.96
C ARG A 399 -9.40 6.84 20.74
N TRP A 400 -8.62 6.34 19.79
CA TRP A 400 -8.28 7.03 18.55
C TRP A 400 -9.24 6.76 17.41
N LEU A 401 -10.05 5.70 17.49
CA LEU A 401 -10.96 5.34 16.42
C LEU A 401 -12.09 6.37 16.28
N TRP A 402 -12.60 6.46 15.09
CA TRP A 402 -13.81 7.21 14.75
C TRP A 402 -15.03 6.70 15.53
N ARG A 403 -15.97 7.59 15.82
CA ARG A 403 -17.23 7.29 16.51
C ARG A 403 -18.42 7.41 15.56
#